data_5979971b9a8570f3ac138f71bd216a71
#
_entry.id   5979971b9a8570f3ac138f71bd216a71
#
_cell.length_a   1.000
_cell.length_b   1.000
_cell.length_c   1.000
_cell.angle_alpha   90.00
_cell.angle_beta   90.00
_cell.angle_gamma   90.00
#
_symmetry.space_group_name_H-M   'P 1'
#
loop_
_entity.id
_entity.type
_entity.pdbx_description
1 polymer ?
#
loop_
_entity_poly.entity_id
_entity_poly.type
_entity_poly.pdbx_seq_one_letter_code
_entity_poly.pdbx_strand_id
1 'polypeptide(L)'
;MSCSEQSKKDAADFFLKANQSFVQKNYTEALRLYDEAIDKNPEFSDAYLNKGLCLLKLNRPADAYEVLTEAIKVDPSFVQANLVRAETALVLGKLIDADNDLRVIEKEYKDSSRFFLVRGNLSDAKGQPSLSISDYDRALQLDKANVEALVNRGAIYYKQGDIVLAQKDFKDALAIRPSQIEALNNLGLIAIHENKLDDAVNMFDRILNLNPANAFALNNKGYAYLKLGKLEEASKLIDRSLDIDPRNGYALRNMGIYYQKSGQADKALIEFKKAIDIAEPVDELYGLTGKLLLEKNDKVAACKIWKQGIVLKDPIAIAEFEKNCK
;
A
#
# COMPACT_ATOMS: atom_id res chain seq x y z
N MET A 1 -42.18 -3.18 -32.05
CA MET A 1 -40.82 -3.39 -31.60
C MET A 1 -40.44 -4.83 -31.79
N SER A 2 -39.27 -5.11 -32.35
CA SER A 2 -38.79 -6.49 -32.42
C SER A 2 -38.44 -7.00 -31.01
N CYS A 3 -38.44 -8.31 -30.77
CA CYS A 3 -38.03 -8.88 -29.47
C CYS A 3 -36.63 -8.42 -29.06
N SER A 4 -35.75 -8.20 -30.03
CA SER A 4 -34.36 -7.72 -29.81
C SER A 4 -34.31 -6.25 -29.37
N GLU A 5 -35.18 -5.38 -29.88
CA GLU A 5 -35.27 -3.98 -29.45
C GLU A 5 -35.83 -3.85 -28.03
N GLN A 6 -36.82 -4.68 -27.69
CA GLN A 6 -37.36 -4.71 -26.32
C GLN A 6 -36.31 -5.19 -25.34
N SER A 7 -35.54 -6.23 -25.67
CA SER A 7 -34.47 -6.76 -24.81
C SER A 7 -33.37 -5.72 -24.57
N LYS A 8 -32.94 -4.95 -25.59
CA LYS A 8 -31.96 -3.86 -25.41
C LYS A 8 -32.50 -2.72 -24.54
N LYS A 9 -33.79 -2.41 -24.65
CA LYS A 9 -34.44 -1.42 -23.79
C LYS A 9 -34.45 -1.88 -22.32
N ASP A 10 -34.86 -3.13 -22.10
CA ASP A 10 -34.86 -3.72 -20.74
C ASP A 10 -33.45 -3.73 -20.15
N ALA A 11 -32.40 -4.05 -20.95
CA ALA A 11 -31.00 -3.97 -20.52
C ALA A 11 -30.60 -2.57 -20.09
N ALA A 12 -30.98 -1.54 -20.84
CA ALA A 12 -30.71 -0.15 -20.50
C ALA A 12 -31.43 0.26 -19.21
N ASP A 13 -32.66 -0.18 -18.97
CA ASP A 13 -33.43 0.10 -17.76
C ASP A 13 -32.75 -0.54 -16.52
N PHE A 14 -32.30 -1.79 -16.64
CA PHE A 14 -31.53 -2.46 -15.57
C PHE A 14 -30.20 -1.76 -15.31
N PHE A 15 -29.48 -1.36 -16.35
CA PHE A 15 -28.21 -0.65 -16.24
C PHE A 15 -28.35 0.70 -15.51
N LEU A 16 -29.40 1.48 -15.83
CA LEU A 16 -29.69 2.74 -15.14
C LEU A 16 -29.97 2.54 -13.64
N LYS A 17 -30.80 1.51 -13.30
CA LYS A 17 -31.08 1.15 -11.91
C LYS A 17 -29.81 0.68 -11.19
N ALA A 18 -28.96 -0.09 -11.87
CA ALA A 18 -27.67 -0.54 -11.34
C ALA A 18 -26.75 0.65 -11.01
N ASN A 19 -26.65 1.62 -11.93
CA ASN A 19 -25.87 2.85 -11.71
C ASN A 19 -26.42 3.64 -10.52
N GLN A 20 -27.73 3.73 -10.35
CA GLN A 20 -28.33 4.38 -9.19
C GLN A 20 -27.98 3.66 -7.88
N SER A 21 -28.06 2.34 -7.86
CA SER A 21 -27.67 1.52 -6.69
C SER A 21 -26.17 1.66 -6.39
N PHE A 22 -25.31 1.73 -7.42
CA PHE A 22 -23.88 1.95 -7.27
C PHE A 22 -23.57 3.30 -6.62
N VAL A 23 -24.21 4.38 -7.07
CA VAL A 23 -24.07 5.74 -6.49
C VAL A 23 -24.53 5.75 -5.02
N GLN A 24 -25.58 5.00 -4.69
CA GLN A 24 -26.06 4.81 -3.32
C GLN A 24 -25.17 3.88 -2.47
N LYS A 25 -24.07 3.37 -3.05
CA LYS A 25 -23.15 2.41 -2.43
C LYS A 25 -23.78 1.05 -2.10
N ASN A 26 -24.93 0.75 -2.66
CA ASN A 26 -25.56 -0.57 -2.58
C ASN A 26 -24.95 -1.49 -3.65
N TYR A 27 -23.69 -1.87 -3.45
CA TYR A 27 -22.90 -2.57 -4.47
C TYR A 27 -23.43 -3.98 -4.77
N THR A 28 -24.03 -4.65 -3.78
CA THR A 28 -24.63 -5.99 -3.98
C THR A 28 -25.83 -5.93 -4.92
N GLU A 29 -26.73 -4.98 -4.74
CA GLU A 29 -27.86 -4.77 -5.62
C GLU A 29 -27.43 -4.25 -7.00
N ALA A 30 -26.46 -3.33 -7.05
CA ALA A 30 -25.88 -2.87 -8.29
C ALA A 30 -25.33 -4.04 -9.13
N LEU A 31 -24.57 -4.95 -8.48
CA LEU A 31 -24.02 -6.14 -9.14
C LEU A 31 -25.10 -7.01 -9.75
N ARG A 32 -26.17 -7.33 -9.00
CA ARG A 32 -27.32 -8.11 -9.49
C ARG A 32 -27.98 -7.44 -10.69
N LEU A 33 -28.16 -6.13 -10.64
CA LEU A 33 -28.81 -5.37 -11.73
C LEU A 33 -27.92 -5.27 -12.99
N TYR A 34 -26.57 -5.21 -12.83
CA TYR A 34 -25.66 -5.32 -13.98
C TYR A 34 -25.73 -6.71 -14.61
N ASP A 35 -25.88 -7.77 -13.82
CA ASP A 35 -26.08 -9.13 -14.33
C ASP A 35 -27.37 -9.22 -15.18
N GLU A 36 -28.49 -8.67 -14.69
CA GLU A 36 -29.74 -8.60 -15.45
C GLU A 36 -29.58 -7.80 -16.76
N ALA A 37 -28.81 -6.69 -16.72
CA ALA A 37 -28.56 -5.91 -17.93
C ALA A 37 -27.77 -6.72 -18.98
N ILE A 38 -26.75 -7.45 -18.54
CA ILE A 38 -25.92 -8.32 -19.39
C ILE A 38 -26.72 -9.49 -19.93
N ASP A 39 -27.58 -10.12 -19.12
CA ASP A 39 -28.46 -11.22 -19.58
C ASP A 39 -29.45 -10.76 -20.67
N LYS A 40 -29.92 -9.51 -20.58
CA LYS A 40 -30.78 -8.92 -21.61
C LYS A 40 -30.01 -8.49 -22.86
N ASN A 41 -28.80 -8.04 -22.72
CA ASN A 41 -27.93 -7.63 -23.82
C ASN A 41 -26.46 -8.05 -23.55
N PRO A 42 -26.05 -9.24 -24.00
CA PRO A 42 -24.66 -9.71 -23.81
C PRO A 42 -23.59 -8.87 -24.52
N GLU A 43 -23.98 -7.97 -25.43
CA GLU A 43 -23.07 -7.05 -26.13
C GLU A 43 -22.96 -5.68 -25.43
N PHE A 44 -23.46 -5.53 -24.19
CA PHE A 44 -23.46 -4.27 -23.46
C PHE A 44 -22.15 -4.05 -22.69
N SER A 45 -21.10 -3.62 -23.37
CA SER A 45 -19.75 -3.43 -22.83
C SER A 45 -19.71 -2.52 -21.58
N ASP A 46 -20.51 -1.44 -21.55
CA ASP A 46 -20.62 -0.55 -20.38
C ASP A 46 -21.13 -1.28 -19.12
N ALA A 47 -22.05 -2.24 -19.29
CA ALA A 47 -22.56 -3.00 -18.17
C ALA A 47 -21.47 -3.91 -17.57
N TYR A 48 -20.63 -4.53 -18.39
CA TYR A 48 -19.47 -5.27 -17.93
C TYR A 48 -18.45 -4.36 -17.22
N LEU A 49 -18.12 -3.19 -17.79
CA LEU A 49 -17.21 -2.25 -17.15
C LEU A 49 -17.70 -1.86 -15.75
N ASN A 50 -18.97 -1.43 -15.66
CA ASN A 50 -19.53 -0.97 -14.39
C ASN A 50 -19.70 -2.12 -13.38
N LYS A 51 -19.99 -3.35 -13.85
CA LYS A 51 -19.94 -4.57 -13.03
C LYS A 51 -18.53 -4.79 -12.47
N GLY A 52 -17.49 -4.65 -13.30
CA GLY A 52 -16.10 -4.72 -12.88
C GLY A 52 -15.75 -3.68 -11.80
N LEU A 53 -16.14 -2.42 -12.01
CA LEU A 53 -15.97 -1.35 -11.02
C LEU A 53 -16.71 -1.66 -9.70
N CYS A 54 -17.92 -2.25 -9.80
CA CYS A 54 -18.69 -2.67 -8.64
C CYS A 54 -17.97 -3.78 -7.84
N LEU A 55 -17.40 -4.76 -8.52
CA LEU A 55 -16.61 -5.83 -7.90
C LEU A 55 -15.36 -5.30 -7.20
N LEU A 56 -14.69 -4.30 -7.78
CA LEU A 56 -13.57 -3.62 -7.12
C LEU A 56 -14.00 -2.93 -5.81
N LYS A 57 -15.20 -2.29 -5.79
CA LYS A 57 -15.75 -1.70 -4.55
C LYS A 57 -16.11 -2.74 -3.50
N LEU A 58 -16.40 -3.97 -3.91
CA LEU A 58 -16.63 -5.13 -3.03
C LEU A 58 -15.35 -5.87 -2.65
N ASN A 59 -14.16 -5.33 -2.98
CA ASN A 59 -12.86 -5.95 -2.76
C ASN A 59 -12.72 -7.34 -3.40
N ARG A 60 -13.23 -7.49 -4.63
CA ARG A 60 -13.20 -8.71 -5.45
C ARG A 60 -12.42 -8.50 -6.75
N PRO A 61 -11.10 -8.19 -6.68
CA PRO A 61 -10.33 -7.81 -7.87
C PRO A 61 -10.16 -8.95 -8.88
N ALA A 62 -10.12 -10.22 -8.45
CA ALA A 62 -10.03 -11.35 -9.36
C ALA A 62 -11.28 -11.46 -10.24
N ASP A 63 -12.47 -11.36 -9.66
CA ASP A 63 -13.72 -11.39 -10.41
C ASP A 63 -13.86 -10.15 -11.32
N ALA A 64 -13.42 -8.99 -10.85
CA ALA A 64 -13.39 -7.76 -11.65
C ALA A 64 -12.53 -7.93 -12.90
N TYR A 65 -11.34 -8.53 -12.76
CA TYR A 65 -10.44 -8.79 -13.88
C TYR A 65 -11.10 -9.65 -14.97
N GLU A 66 -11.79 -10.73 -14.57
CA GLU A 66 -12.50 -11.62 -15.52
C GLU A 66 -13.63 -10.86 -16.24
N VAL A 67 -14.44 -10.11 -15.50
CA VAL A 67 -15.55 -9.33 -16.07
C VAL A 67 -15.04 -8.23 -17.02
N LEU A 68 -13.96 -7.56 -16.69
CA LEU A 68 -13.32 -6.56 -17.57
C LEU A 68 -12.71 -7.21 -18.82
N THR A 69 -12.27 -8.46 -18.71
CA THR A 69 -11.82 -9.22 -19.88
C THR A 69 -12.98 -9.52 -20.83
N GLU A 70 -14.16 -9.84 -20.31
CA GLU A 70 -15.35 -9.98 -21.14
C GLU A 70 -15.77 -8.64 -21.77
N ALA A 71 -15.68 -7.51 -21.04
CA ALA A 71 -15.95 -6.18 -21.61
C ALA A 71 -15.09 -5.91 -22.85
N ILE A 72 -13.79 -6.23 -22.79
CA ILE A 72 -12.85 -6.03 -23.90
C ILE A 72 -13.08 -7.02 -25.05
N LYS A 73 -13.54 -8.24 -24.77
CA LYS A 73 -13.95 -9.20 -25.82
C LYS A 73 -15.18 -8.74 -26.57
N VAL A 74 -16.16 -8.18 -25.84
CA VAL A 74 -17.41 -7.64 -26.42
C VAL A 74 -17.11 -6.42 -27.28
N ASP A 75 -16.30 -5.51 -26.79
CA ASP A 75 -15.86 -4.32 -27.52
C ASP A 75 -14.34 -4.13 -27.38
N PRO A 76 -13.53 -4.62 -28.34
CA PRO A 76 -12.08 -4.44 -28.31
C PRO A 76 -11.62 -2.98 -28.42
N SER A 77 -12.50 -2.07 -28.84
CA SER A 77 -12.19 -0.63 -28.90
C SER A 77 -12.51 0.11 -27.59
N PHE A 78 -13.03 -0.59 -26.57
CA PHE A 78 -13.44 0.01 -25.33
C PHE A 78 -12.26 0.29 -24.39
N VAL A 79 -11.51 1.34 -24.72
CA VAL A 79 -10.25 1.74 -24.05
C VAL A 79 -10.39 1.96 -22.54
N GLN A 80 -11.59 2.32 -22.05
CA GLN A 80 -11.82 2.46 -20.60
C GLN A 80 -11.71 1.13 -19.85
N ALA A 81 -12.22 0.05 -20.45
CA ALA A 81 -12.12 -1.28 -19.87
C ALA A 81 -10.66 -1.74 -19.76
N ASN A 82 -9.81 -1.45 -20.78
CA ASN A 82 -8.38 -1.72 -20.74
C ASN A 82 -7.70 -0.98 -19.57
N LEU A 83 -7.99 0.32 -19.38
CA LEU A 83 -7.37 1.09 -18.29
C LEU A 83 -7.76 0.51 -16.91
N VAL A 84 -9.03 0.22 -16.69
CA VAL A 84 -9.50 -0.35 -15.41
C VAL A 84 -8.97 -1.78 -15.23
N ARG A 85 -8.84 -2.57 -16.31
CA ARG A 85 -8.23 -3.90 -16.23
C ARG A 85 -6.74 -3.82 -15.92
N ALA A 86 -6.00 -2.86 -16.49
CA ALA A 86 -4.60 -2.62 -16.15
C ALA A 86 -4.42 -2.29 -14.66
N GLU A 87 -5.25 -1.39 -14.10
CA GLU A 87 -5.26 -1.10 -12.67
C GLU A 87 -5.55 -2.35 -11.81
N THR A 88 -6.54 -3.13 -12.23
CA THR A 88 -6.91 -4.37 -11.54
C THR A 88 -5.80 -5.42 -11.64
N ALA A 89 -5.15 -5.52 -12.79
CA ALA A 89 -4.02 -6.41 -13.03
C ALA A 89 -2.82 -6.07 -12.13
N LEU A 90 -2.55 -4.78 -11.89
CA LEU A 90 -1.52 -4.34 -10.93
C LEU A 90 -1.82 -4.82 -9.51
N VAL A 91 -3.07 -4.71 -9.06
CA VAL A 91 -3.49 -5.21 -7.74
C VAL A 91 -3.30 -6.73 -7.63
N LEU A 92 -3.47 -7.45 -8.73
CA LEU A 92 -3.31 -8.92 -8.80
C LEU A 92 -1.86 -9.36 -9.08
N GLY A 93 -0.92 -8.42 -9.25
CA GLY A 93 0.46 -8.73 -9.63
C GLY A 93 0.64 -9.22 -11.07
N LYS A 94 -0.38 -9.10 -11.94
CA LYS A 94 -0.36 -9.49 -13.36
C LYS A 94 0.30 -8.39 -14.21
N LEU A 95 1.60 -8.16 -14.02
CA LEU A 95 2.32 -7.02 -14.61
C LEU A 95 2.37 -7.05 -16.14
N ILE A 96 2.41 -8.24 -16.74
CA ILE A 96 2.42 -8.40 -18.21
C ILE A 96 1.09 -7.97 -18.80
N ASP A 97 -0.02 -8.35 -18.17
CA ASP A 97 -1.36 -8.00 -18.64
C ASP A 97 -1.59 -6.49 -18.52
N ALA A 98 -1.16 -5.88 -17.40
CA ALA A 98 -1.21 -4.43 -17.22
C ALA A 98 -0.41 -3.69 -18.31
N ASP A 99 0.79 -4.17 -18.64
CA ASP A 99 1.64 -3.58 -19.70
C ASP A 99 0.95 -3.66 -21.07
N ASN A 100 0.38 -4.80 -21.41
CA ASN A 100 -0.32 -5.01 -22.67
C ASN A 100 -1.53 -4.07 -22.79
N ASP A 101 -2.35 -3.96 -21.75
CA ASP A 101 -3.52 -3.08 -21.75
C ASP A 101 -3.11 -1.61 -21.92
N LEU A 102 -2.08 -1.16 -21.20
CA LEU A 102 -1.60 0.22 -21.30
C LEU A 102 -1.03 0.54 -22.71
N ARG A 103 -0.34 -0.40 -23.34
CA ARG A 103 0.16 -0.22 -24.73
C ARG A 103 -0.96 -0.06 -25.74
N VAL A 104 -2.05 -0.82 -25.58
CA VAL A 104 -3.21 -0.74 -26.49
C VAL A 104 -3.83 0.66 -26.46
N ILE A 105 -3.91 1.29 -25.29
CA ILE A 105 -4.62 2.56 -25.08
C ILE A 105 -3.72 3.80 -25.08
N GLU A 106 -2.41 3.67 -25.26
CA GLU A 106 -1.44 4.77 -25.10
C GLU A 106 -1.75 5.99 -25.98
N LYS A 107 -2.22 5.77 -27.20
CA LYS A 107 -2.53 6.87 -28.14
C LYS A 107 -3.73 7.69 -27.69
N GLU A 108 -4.77 7.01 -27.22
CA GLU A 108 -6.04 7.61 -26.78
C GLU A 108 -5.87 8.34 -25.45
N TYR A 109 -4.99 7.86 -24.57
CA TYR A 109 -4.79 8.37 -23.22
C TYR A 109 -3.53 9.22 -23.02
N LYS A 110 -2.89 9.69 -24.11
CA LYS A 110 -1.66 10.52 -24.06
C LYS A 110 -1.79 11.80 -23.24
N ASP A 111 -3.00 12.28 -22.98
CA ASP A 111 -3.32 13.47 -22.18
C ASP A 111 -4.11 13.13 -20.91
N SER A 112 -4.04 11.90 -20.44
CA SER A 112 -4.72 11.43 -19.23
C SER A 112 -3.75 11.31 -18.05
N SER A 113 -3.96 12.11 -17.01
CA SER A 113 -3.22 12.00 -15.74
C SER A 113 -3.34 10.59 -15.14
N ARG A 114 -4.54 9.99 -15.20
CA ARG A 114 -4.79 8.64 -14.68
C ARG A 114 -3.98 7.56 -15.44
N PHE A 115 -3.85 7.69 -16.77
CA PHE A 115 -3.04 6.76 -17.56
C PHE A 115 -1.58 6.78 -17.10
N PHE A 116 -0.99 7.98 -16.97
CA PHE A 116 0.39 8.10 -16.51
C PHE A 116 0.57 7.66 -15.05
N LEU A 117 -0.42 7.88 -14.18
CA LEU A 117 -0.40 7.32 -12.82
C LEU A 117 -0.32 5.78 -12.86
N VAL A 118 -1.17 5.12 -13.65
CA VAL A 118 -1.21 3.65 -13.75
C VAL A 118 0.08 3.11 -14.37
N ARG A 119 0.62 3.78 -15.40
CA ARG A 119 1.90 3.39 -16.01
C ARG A 119 3.07 3.58 -15.06
N GLY A 120 3.07 4.66 -14.27
CA GLY A 120 4.03 4.87 -13.20
C GLY A 120 3.98 3.79 -12.12
N ASN A 121 2.78 3.38 -11.71
CA ASN A 121 2.59 2.26 -10.77
C ASN A 121 3.13 0.94 -11.36
N LEU A 122 2.92 0.69 -12.65
CA LEU A 122 3.49 -0.48 -13.32
C LEU A 122 5.03 -0.43 -13.33
N SER A 123 5.61 0.74 -13.62
CA SER A 123 7.06 0.93 -13.60
C SER A 123 7.66 0.72 -12.21
N ASP A 124 6.98 1.19 -11.14
CA ASP A 124 7.40 0.93 -9.74
C ASP A 124 7.34 -0.56 -9.42
N ALA A 125 6.24 -1.23 -9.76
CA ALA A 125 6.08 -2.68 -9.57
C ALA A 125 7.13 -3.52 -10.33
N LYS A 126 7.65 -3.00 -11.45
CA LYS A 126 8.77 -3.60 -12.21
C LYS A 126 10.14 -3.23 -11.64
N GLY A 127 10.24 -2.44 -10.57
CA GLY A 127 11.48 -1.98 -9.99
C GLY A 127 12.24 -0.96 -10.87
N GLN A 128 11.52 -0.11 -11.61
CA GLN A 128 12.05 0.88 -12.54
C GLN A 128 11.77 2.32 -12.03
N PRO A 129 12.38 2.76 -10.93
CA PRO A 129 12.00 4.00 -10.23
C PRO A 129 12.14 5.25 -11.11
N SER A 130 13.15 5.33 -11.99
CA SER A 130 13.33 6.50 -12.87
C SER A 130 12.19 6.65 -13.88
N LEU A 131 11.68 5.55 -14.44
CA LEU A 131 10.53 5.57 -15.34
C LEU A 131 9.25 5.92 -14.58
N SER A 132 9.10 5.37 -13.39
CA SER A 132 7.96 5.65 -12.51
C SER A 132 7.87 7.14 -12.15
N ILE A 133 9.00 7.77 -11.75
CA ILE A 133 9.06 9.21 -11.47
C ILE A 133 8.67 10.01 -12.72
N SER A 134 9.22 9.67 -13.91
CA SER A 134 8.88 10.36 -15.15
C SER A 134 7.39 10.30 -15.48
N ASP A 135 6.76 9.15 -15.25
CA ASP A 135 5.32 8.98 -15.48
C ASP A 135 4.48 9.78 -14.45
N TYR A 136 4.87 9.76 -13.18
CA TYR A 136 4.19 10.60 -12.17
C TYR A 136 4.39 12.09 -12.43
N ASP A 137 5.57 12.51 -12.93
CA ASP A 137 5.79 13.89 -13.36
C ASP A 137 4.82 14.28 -14.48
N ARG A 138 4.62 13.40 -15.45
CA ARG A 138 3.65 13.64 -16.51
C ARG A 138 2.21 13.65 -16.00
N ALA A 139 1.86 12.74 -15.10
CA ALA A 139 0.55 12.75 -14.44
C ALA A 139 0.28 14.10 -13.73
N LEU A 140 1.28 14.62 -13.01
CA LEU A 140 1.19 15.88 -12.26
C LEU A 140 1.25 17.12 -13.15
N GLN A 141 1.87 17.06 -14.33
CA GLN A 141 1.76 18.13 -15.34
C GLN A 141 0.34 18.25 -15.89
N LEU A 142 -0.35 17.12 -16.07
CA LEU A 142 -1.72 17.05 -16.59
C LEU A 142 -2.77 17.36 -15.49
N ASP A 143 -2.52 16.92 -14.27
CA ASP A 143 -3.37 17.19 -13.11
C ASP A 143 -2.51 17.39 -11.86
N LYS A 144 -2.28 18.63 -11.50
CA LYS A 144 -1.51 19.01 -10.29
C LYS A 144 -2.15 18.55 -8.98
N ALA A 145 -3.45 18.25 -9.01
CA ALA A 145 -4.20 17.78 -7.85
C ALA A 145 -4.27 16.24 -7.75
N ASN A 146 -3.51 15.52 -8.57
CA ASN A 146 -3.43 14.05 -8.48
C ASN A 146 -2.65 13.64 -7.21
N VAL A 147 -3.41 13.47 -6.11
CA VAL A 147 -2.86 13.12 -4.79
C VAL A 147 -2.11 11.79 -4.82
N GLU A 148 -2.60 10.82 -5.59
CA GLU A 148 -1.98 9.48 -5.68
C GLU A 148 -0.62 9.56 -6.37
N ALA A 149 -0.50 10.34 -7.44
CA ALA A 149 0.79 10.56 -8.11
C ALA A 149 1.80 11.26 -7.19
N LEU A 150 1.37 12.26 -6.39
CA LEU A 150 2.22 12.91 -5.39
C LEU A 150 2.71 11.89 -4.34
N VAL A 151 1.79 11.12 -3.76
CA VAL A 151 2.14 10.14 -2.72
C VAL A 151 3.09 9.08 -3.25
N ASN A 152 2.82 8.53 -4.43
CA ASN A 152 3.62 7.45 -5.00
C ASN A 152 5.02 7.95 -5.42
N ARG A 153 5.11 9.15 -6.02
CA ARG A 153 6.42 9.76 -6.35
C ARG A 153 7.21 10.08 -5.10
N GLY A 154 6.55 10.67 -4.09
CA GLY A 154 7.16 10.93 -2.78
C GLY A 154 7.68 9.68 -2.10
N ALA A 155 6.98 8.54 -2.21
CA ALA A 155 7.43 7.26 -1.68
C ALA A 155 8.69 6.75 -2.39
N ILE A 156 8.81 6.95 -3.71
CA ILE A 156 10.04 6.61 -4.45
C ILE A 156 11.20 7.51 -4.00
N TYR A 157 11.00 8.82 -3.91
CA TYR A 157 12.01 9.74 -3.41
C TYR A 157 12.49 9.36 -2.00
N TYR A 158 11.56 8.98 -1.12
CA TYR A 158 11.90 8.52 0.23
C TYR A 158 12.79 7.27 0.20
N LYS A 159 12.44 6.27 -0.62
CA LYS A 159 13.24 5.04 -0.81
C LYS A 159 14.64 5.33 -1.38
N GLN A 160 14.79 6.37 -2.21
CA GLN A 160 16.07 6.81 -2.77
C GLN A 160 16.89 7.68 -1.82
N GLY A 161 16.34 8.10 -0.69
CA GLY A 161 16.97 8.99 0.27
C GLY A 161 16.80 10.49 -0.06
N ASP A 162 16.02 10.84 -1.09
CA ASP A 162 15.71 12.21 -1.48
C ASP A 162 14.63 12.81 -0.56
N ILE A 163 14.95 12.91 0.71
CA ILE A 163 13.99 13.27 1.78
C ILE A 163 13.29 14.61 1.54
N VAL A 164 14.01 15.60 1.00
CA VAL A 164 13.44 16.95 0.73
C VAL A 164 12.34 16.87 -0.33
N LEU A 165 12.55 16.12 -1.42
CA LEU A 165 11.57 15.94 -2.46
C LEU A 165 10.38 15.10 -1.97
N ALA A 166 10.64 14.04 -1.20
CA ALA A 166 9.61 13.24 -0.57
C ALA A 166 8.70 14.08 0.34
N GLN A 167 9.29 14.88 1.23
CA GLN A 167 8.52 15.77 2.12
C GLN A 167 7.68 16.78 1.35
N LYS A 168 8.22 17.33 0.26
CA LYS A 168 7.46 18.26 -0.58
C LYS A 168 6.23 17.59 -1.14
N ASP A 169 6.38 16.44 -1.79
CA ASP A 169 5.26 15.72 -2.42
C ASP A 169 4.19 15.30 -1.40
N PHE A 170 4.59 14.79 -0.23
CA PHE A 170 3.62 14.43 0.82
C PHE A 170 2.90 15.66 1.41
N LYS A 171 3.59 16.81 1.57
CA LYS A 171 2.94 18.05 2.00
C LYS A 171 1.97 18.58 0.96
N ASP A 172 2.34 18.54 -0.32
CA ASP A 172 1.47 18.93 -1.42
C ASP A 172 0.22 18.03 -1.48
N ALA A 173 0.39 16.72 -1.29
CA ALA A 173 -0.71 15.76 -1.19
C ALA A 173 -1.65 16.09 -0.02
N LEU A 174 -1.12 16.42 1.17
CA LEU A 174 -1.92 16.79 2.34
C LEU A 174 -2.57 18.16 2.23
N ALA A 175 -2.02 19.08 1.44
CA ALA A 175 -2.66 20.36 1.15
C ALA A 175 -3.94 20.17 0.32
N ILE A 176 -3.96 19.16 -0.56
CA ILE A 176 -5.13 18.79 -1.38
C ILE A 176 -6.09 17.90 -0.60
N ARG A 177 -5.57 16.84 0.04
CA ARG A 177 -6.35 15.86 0.82
C ARG A 177 -5.75 15.70 2.22
N PRO A 178 -6.20 16.49 3.22
CA PRO A 178 -5.65 16.45 4.58
C PRO A 178 -5.75 15.11 5.30
N SER A 179 -6.62 14.21 4.82
CA SER A 179 -6.86 12.87 5.37
C SER A 179 -6.09 11.76 4.64
N GLN A 180 -5.09 12.09 3.80
CA GLN A 180 -4.33 11.08 3.07
C GLN A 180 -3.38 10.33 4.02
N ILE A 181 -3.79 9.11 4.38
CA ILE A 181 -3.12 8.30 5.42
C ILE A 181 -1.67 7.98 5.05
N GLU A 182 -1.41 7.63 3.80
CA GLU A 182 -0.06 7.27 3.33
C GLU A 182 0.89 8.45 3.42
N ALA A 183 0.44 9.67 3.07
CA ALA A 183 1.25 10.88 3.20
C ALA A 183 1.54 11.23 4.67
N LEU A 184 0.54 11.10 5.54
CA LEU A 184 0.70 11.30 6.99
C LEU A 184 1.70 10.29 7.57
N ASN A 185 1.55 9.00 7.21
CA ASN A 185 2.45 7.95 7.68
C ASN A 185 3.90 8.21 7.26
N ASN A 186 4.12 8.51 6.00
CA ASN A 186 5.47 8.74 5.48
C ASN A 186 6.11 10.00 6.09
N LEU A 187 5.37 11.10 6.27
CA LEU A 187 5.87 12.27 6.99
C LEU A 187 6.18 11.96 8.46
N GLY A 188 5.36 11.12 9.11
CA GLY A 188 5.64 10.64 10.47
C GLY A 188 6.93 9.83 10.55
N LEU A 189 7.18 8.92 9.59
CA LEU A 189 8.42 8.15 9.52
C LEU A 189 9.65 9.05 9.25
N ILE A 190 9.52 10.02 8.34
CA ILE A 190 10.57 11.02 8.10
C ILE A 190 10.86 11.81 9.37
N ALA A 191 9.83 12.24 10.09
CA ALA A 191 9.98 12.97 11.35
C ALA A 191 10.69 12.12 12.43
N ILE A 192 10.42 10.80 12.51
CA ILE A 192 11.18 9.89 13.37
C ILE A 192 12.67 9.86 12.98
N HIS A 193 12.96 9.76 11.69
CA HIS A 193 14.33 9.74 11.17
C HIS A 193 15.06 11.05 11.47
N GLU A 194 14.38 12.18 11.36
CA GLU A 194 14.91 13.52 11.71
C GLU A 194 14.93 13.80 13.23
N ASN A 195 14.54 12.83 14.06
CA ASN A 195 14.38 12.96 15.50
C ASN A 195 13.39 14.05 15.97
N LYS A 196 12.44 14.40 15.10
CA LYS A 196 11.30 15.31 15.39
C LYS A 196 10.12 14.49 15.92
N LEU A 197 10.30 13.93 17.11
CA LEU A 197 9.41 12.87 17.62
C LEU A 197 7.99 13.37 17.93
N ASP A 198 7.83 14.61 18.39
CA ASP A 198 6.50 15.19 18.63
C ASP A 198 5.73 15.43 17.31
N ASP A 199 6.43 15.85 16.25
CA ASP A 199 5.81 15.97 14.92
C ASP A 199 5.34 14.60 14.40
N ALA A 200 6.16 13.56 14.60
CA ALA A 200 5.78 12.19 14.24
C ALA A 200 4.53 11.74 15.00
N VAL A 201 4.48 11.95 16.33
CA VAL A 201 3.31 11.63 17.15
C VAL A 201 2.06 12.34 16.61
N ASN A 202 2.15 13.63 16.28
CA ASN A 202 1.03 14.40 15.71
C ASN A 202 0.53 13.82 14.38
N MET A 203 1.44 13.37 13.48
CA MET A 203 1.05 12.73 12.22
C MET A 203 0.29 11.41 12.46
N PHE A 204 0.79 10.57 13.36
CA PHE A 204 0.13 9.30 13.69
C PHE A 204 -1.20 9.53 14.44
N ASP A 205 -1.32 10.56 15.27
CA ASP A 205 -2.59 10.94 15.90
C ASP A 205 -3.64 11.32 14.86
N ARG A 206 -3.27 12.07 13.83
CA ARG A 206 -4.17 12.38 12.71
C ARG A 206 -4.68 11.11 12.03
N ILE A 207 -3.81 10.11 11.81
CA ILE A 207 -4.23 8.81 11.25
C ILE A 207 -5.18 8.10 12.20
N LEU A 208 -4.86 8.05 13.49
CA LEU A 208 -5.67 7.35 14.50
C LEU A 208 -7.03 8.03 14.75
N ASN A 209 -7.14 9.33 14.53
CA ASN A 209 -8.43 10.03 14.54
C ASN A 209 -9.32 9.64 13.34
N LEU A 210 -8.71 9.32 12.18
CA LEU A 210 -9.43 8.83 11.00
C LEU A 210 -9.77 7.34 11.11
N ASN A 211 -8.84 6.55 11.60
CA ASN A 211 -8.97 5.11 11.78
C ASN A 211 -8.29 4.69 13.10
N PRO A 212 -9.05 4.61 14.22
CA PRO A 212 -8.52 4.22 15.53
C PRO A 212 -7.92 2.81 15.61
N ALA A 213 -8.23 1.96 14.64
CA ALA A 213 -7.73 0.59 14.52
C ALA A 213 -6.63 0.43 13.46
N ASN A 214 -5.96 1.52 13.07
CA ASN A 214 -4.82 1.42 12.14
C ASN A 214 -3.60 0.86 12.87
N ALA A 215 -3.31 -0.43 12.67
CA ALA A 215 -2.23 -1.14 13.35
C ALA A 215 -0.86 -0.51 13.07
N PHE A 216 -0.60 -0.04 11.84
CA PHE A 216 0.68 0.61 11.50
C PHE A 216 0.87 1.93 12.22
N ALA A 217 -0.17 2.78 12.29
CA ALA A 217 -0.10 4.05 13.00
C ALA A 217 0.07 3.85 14.52
N LEU A 218 -0.62 2.86 15.11
CA LEU A 218 -0.45 2.48 16.52
C LEU A 218 1.01 2.08 16.80
N ASN A 219 1.55 1.17 15.98
CA ASN A 219 2.94 0.73 16.10
C ASN A 219 3.94 1.88 15.93
N ASN A 220 3.78 2.71 14.90
CA ASN A 220 4.72 3.80 14.61
C ASN A 220 4.68 4.90 15.67
N LYS A 221 3.50 5.22 16.21
CA LYS A 221 3.36 6.11 17.37
C LYS A 221 4.00 5.48 18.61
N GLY A 222 3.80 4.18 18.83
CA GLY A 222 4.47 3.43 19.90
C GLY A 222 6.00 3.51 19.79
N TYR A 223 6.54 3.36 18.58
CA TYR A 223 7.98 3.51 18.33
C TYR A 223 8.49 4.93 18.61
N ALA A 224 7.74 5.96 18.20
CA ALA A 224 8.08 7.34 18.57
C ALA A 224 8.13 7.53 20.10
N TYR A 225 7.18 6.94 20.83
CA TYR A 225 7.19 6.97 22.30
C TYR A 225 8.34 6.18 22.92
N LEU A 226 8.77 5.05 22.34
CA LEU A 226 9.99 4.35 22.78
C LEU A 226 11.24 5.24 22.66
N LYS A 227 11.30 6.04 21.59
CA LYS A 227 12.40 7.00 21.38
C LYS A 227 12.31 8.19 22.34
N LEU A 228 11.12 8.63 22.73
CA LEU A 228 10.86 9.66 23.74
C LEU A 228 11.07 9.16 25.19
N GLY A 229 11.30 7.85 25.41
CA GLY A 229 11.40 7.26 26.73
C GLY A 229 10.07 7.05 27.45
N LYS A 230 8.93 7.26 26.77
CA LYS A 230 7.56 7.04 27.29
C LYS A 230 7.17 5.56 27.15
N LEU A 231 7.82 4.72 27.99
CA LEU A 231 7.77 3.26 27.81
C LEU A 231 6.39 2.66 28.02
N GLU A 232 5.63 3.13 29.01
CA GLU A 232 4.30 2.60 29.32
C GLU A 232 3.28 2.93 28.22
N GLU A 233 3.31 4.17 27.72
CA GLU A 233 2.44 4.58 26.61
C GLU A 233 2.81 3.85 25.32
N ALA A 234 4.10 3.63 25.10
CA ALA A 234 4.59 2.89 23.95
C ALA A 234 4.08 1.45 23.95
N SER A 235 4.24 0.73 25.06
CA SER A 235 3.80 -0.67 25.17
C SER A 235 2.31 -0.83 24.90
N LYS A 236 1.46 0.04 25.47
CA LYS A 236 0.01 0.01 25.24
C LYS A 236 -0.38 0.16 23.76
N LEU A 237 0.32 1.02 23.03
CA LEU A 237 0.06 1.23 21.60
C LEU A 237 0.54 0.05 20.76
N ILE A 238 1.71 -0.49 21.08
CA ILE A 238 2.29 -1.63 20.38
C ILE A 238 1.45 -2.89 20.65
N ASP A 239 1.00 -3.12 21.88
CA ASP A 239 0.08 -4.21 22.22
C ASP A 239 -1.21 -4.11 21.40
N ARG A 240 -1.84 -2.92 21.35
CA ARG A 240 -3.02 -2.72 20.51
C ARG A 240 -2.76 -2.97 19.03
N SER A 241 -1.57 -2.64 18.52
CA SER A 241 -1.18 -2.97 17.15
C SER A 241 -1.11 -4.48 16.94
N LEU A 242 -0.53 -5.23 17.90
CA LEU A 242 -0.42 -6.68 17.87
C LEU A 242 -1.77 -7.40 18.08
N ASP A 243 -2.71 -6.81 18.83
CA ASP A 243 -4.07 -7.33 18.95
C ASP A 243 -4.82 -7.28 17.60
N ILE A 244 -4.54 -6.27 16.79
CA ILE A 244 -5.15 -6.11 15.46
C ILE A 244 -4.43 -6.97 14.42
N ASP A 245 -3.10 -6.94 14.42
CA ASP A 245 -2.24 -7.69 13.51
C ASP A 245 -1.12 -8.40 14.29
N PRO A 246 -1.35 -9.64 14.75
CA PRO A 246 -0.36 -10.43 15.50
C PRO A 246 0.90 -10.77 14.72
N ARG A 247 0.87 -10.61 13.39
CA ARG A 247 2.01 -10.88 12.51
C ARG A 247 2.73 -9.60 12.06
N ASN A 248 2.46 -8.47 12.66
CA ASN A 248 3.20 -7.23 12.38
C ASN A 248 4.65 -7.34 12.92
N GLY A 249 5.59 -7.67 12.05
CA GLY A 249 7.00 -7.86 12.41
C GLY A 249 7.63 -6.60 13.03
N TYR A 250 7.25 -5.41 12.57
CA TYR A 250 7.72 -4.14 13.17
C TYR A 250 7.16 -3.93 14.58
N ALA A 251 5.91 -4.34 14.84
CA ALA A 251 5.34 -4.23 16.18
C ALA A 251 6.01 -5.22 17.16
N LEU A 252 6.29 -6.44 16.71
CA LEU A 252 7.05 -7.42 17.50
C LEU A 252 8.47 -6.91 17.79
N ARG A 253 9.18 -6.35 16.76
CA ARG A 253 10.48 -5.71 16.98
C ARG A 253 10.40 -4.60 18.04
N ASN A 254 9.39 -3.74 17.92
CA ASN A 254 9.23 -2.60 18.84
C ASN A 254 8.84 -3.06 20.24
N MET A 255 8.08 -4.14 20.39
CA MET A 255 7.82 -4.77 21.70
C MET A 255 9.12 -5.35 22.30
N GLY A 256 9.97 -5.95 21.48
CA GLY A 256 11.31 -6.40 21.88
C GLY A 256 12.16 -5.23 22.38
N ILE A 257 12.18 -4.10 21.68
CA ILE A 257 12.87 -2.87 22.12
C ILE A 257 12.31 -2.36 23.45
N TYR A 258 10.99 -2.38 23.64
CA TYR A 258 10.35 -2.02 24.91
C TYR A 258 10.87 -2.90 26.06
N TYR A 259 10.87 -4.22 25.88
CA TYR A 259 11.35 -5.14 26.92
C TYR A 259 12.84 -4.97 27.19
N GLN A 260 13.67 -4.72 26.17
CA GLN A 260 15.08 -4.43 26.35
C GLN A 260 15.30 -3.17 27.19
N LYS A 261 14.61 -2.07 26.84
CA LYS A 261 14.67 -0.81 27.60
C LYS A 261 14.14 -0.93 29.02
N SER A 262 13.24 -1.88 29.28
CA SER A 262 12.68 -2.20 30.60
C SER A 262 13.52 -3.22 31.39
N GLY A 263 14.71 -3.61 30.90
CA GLY A 263 15.60 -4.58 31.57
C GLY A 263 15.13 -6.04 31.48
N GLN A 264 14.16 -6.35 30.63
CA GLN A 264 13.58 -7.69 30.50
C GLN A 264 14.14 -8.41 29.26
N ALA A 265 15.45 -8.64 29.25
CA ALA A 265 16.20 -9.15 28.09
C ALA A 265 15.66 -10.48 27.53
N ASP A 266 15.18 -11.40 28.38
CA ASP A 266 14.64 -12.67 27.92
C ASP A 266 13.34 -12.50 27.16
N LYS A 267 12.44 -11.61 27.61
CA LYS A 267 11.21 -11.28 26.87
C LYS A 267 11.53 -10.57 25.57
N ALA A 268 12.52 -9.69 25.56
CA ALA A 268 12.96 -9.01 24.35
C ALA A 268 13.40 -10.02 23.27
N LEU A 269 14.21 -11.03 23.64
CA LEU A 269 14.64 -12.10 22.73
C LEU A 269 13.47 -12.93 22.19
N ILE A 270 12.45 -13.17 23.01
CA ILE A 270 11.23 -13.89 22.56
C ILE A 270 10.53 -13.10 21.46
N GLU A 271 10.31 -11.79 21.65
CA GLU A 271 9.62 -10.97 20.67
C GLU A 271 10.44 -10.77 19.37
N PHE A 272 11.74 -10.57 19.49
CA PHE A 272 12.63 -10.52 18.32
C PHE A 272 12.63 -11.83 17.55
N LYS A 273 12.62 -12.98 18.22
CA LYS A 273 12.53 -14.28 17.57
C LYS A 273 11.20 -14.46 16.83
N LYS A 274 10.08 -14.09 17.45
CA LYS A 274 8.77 -14.08 16.77
C LYS A 274 8.80 -13.25 15.49
N ALA A 275 9.41 -12.05 15.54
CA ALA A 275 9.56 -11.20 14.36
C ALA A 275 10.40 -11.85 13.25
N ILE A 276 11.51 -12.53 13.62
CA ILE A 276 12.35 -13.28 12.67
C ILE A 276 11.59 -14.44 12.04
N ASP A 277 10.78 -15.17 12.82
CA ASP A 277 10.02 -16.33 12.37
C ASP A 277 8.89 -15.97 11.36
N ILE A 278 8.49 -14.69 11.28
CA ILE A 278 7.55 -14.20 10.26
C ILE A 278 8.17 -14.24 8.86
N ALA A 279 9.50 -14.20 8.76
CA ALA A 279 10.27 -14.21 7.52
C ALA A 279 10.01 -13.02 6.57
N GLU A 280 9.50 -11.92 7.09
CA GLU A 280 9.39 -10.64 6.37
C GLU A 280 10.57 -9.73 6.74
N PRO A 281 11.06 -8.90 5.82
CA PRO A 281 12.13 -7.94 6.13
C PRO A 281 11.65 -6.94 7.18
N VAL A 282 12.34 -6.89 8.33
CA VAL A 282 12.13 -5.89 9.38
C VAL A 282 13.45 -5.22 9.67
N ASP A 283 13.51 -3.90 9.49
CA ASP A 283 14.74 -3.13 9.64
C ASP A 283 15.36 -3.29 11.02
N GLU A 284 16.69 -3.36 11.07
CA GLU A 284 17.49 -3.43 12.29
C GLU A 284 17.24 -4.66 13.20
N LEU A 285 16.32 -5.55 12.84
CA LEU A 285 15.89 -6.66 13.70
C LEU A 285 17.04 -7.60 14.06
N TYR A 286 17.83 -8.00 13.06
CA TYR A 286 18.94 -8.94 13.24
C TYR A 286 20.09 -8.27 13.99
N GLY A 287 20.32 -7.00 13.72
CA GLY A 287 21.30 -6.19 14.43
C GLY A 287 21.00 -6.08 15.93
N LEU A 288 19.77 -5.71 16.26
CA LEU A 288 19.28 -5.59 17.64
C LEU A 288 19.30 -6.93 18.37
N THR A 289 18.84 -8.00 17.71
CA THR A 289 18.84 -9.34 18.31
C THR A 289 20.23 -9.82 18.64
N GLY A 290 21.19 -9.65 17.74
CA GLY A 290 22.56 -10.05 17.97
C GLY A 290 23.25 -9.22 19.07
N LYS A 291 22.97 -7.91 19.16
CA LYS A 291 23.46 -7.07 20.28
C LYS A 291 22.98 -7.61 21.62
N LEU A 292 21.70 -7.91 21.72
CA LEU A 292 21.13 -8.43 22.96
C LEU A 292 21.70 -9.80 23.34
N LEU A 293 21.97 -10.67 22.36
CA LEU A 293 22.65 -11.96 22.60
C LEU A 293 24.09 -11.77 23.10
N LEU A 294 24.82 -10.80 22.53
CA LEU A 294 26.17 -10.46 22.99
C LEU A 294 26.15 -9.92 24.41
N GLU A 295 25.23 -9.04 24.78
CA GLU A 295 25.03 -8.54 26.15
C GLU A 295 24.76 -9.68 27.14
N LYS A 296 24.13 -10.78 26.68
CA LYS A 296 23.91 -12.00 27.44
C LYS A 296 25.11 -12.98 27.42
N ASN A 297 26.27 -12.54 26.91
CA ASN A 297 27.50 -13.32 26.75
C ASN A 297 27.38 -14.52 25.78
N ASP A 298 26.38 -14.55 24.90
CA ASP A 298 26.26 -15.55 23.84
C ASP A 298 26.79 -15.00 22.50
N LYS A 299 28.10 -14.87 22.41
CA LYS A 299 28.79 -14.39 21.20
C LYS A 299 28.55 -15.29 19.99
N VAL A 300 28.43 -16.62 20.20
CA VAL A 300 28.24 -17.60 19.11
C VAL A 300 26.88 -17.38 18.45
N ALA A 301 25.81 -17.28 19.24
CA ALA A 301 24.48 -16.98 18.72
C ALA A 301 24.41 -15.57 18.10
N ALA A 302 25.05 -14.56 18.72
CA ALA A 302 25.12 -13.22 18.17
C ALA A 302 25.73 -13.19 16.76
N CYS A 303 26.88 -13.84 16.57
CA CYS A 303 27.55 -13.91 15.26
C CYS A 303 26.69 -14.66 14.22
N LYS A 304 25.98 -15.70 14.64
CA LYS A 304 25.05 -16.43 13.74
C LYS A 304 23.90 -15.55 13.26
N ILE A 305 23.28 -14.79 14.15
CA ILE A 305 22.17 -13.90 13.83
C ILE A 305 22.66 -12.72 12.94
N TRP A 306 23.76 -12.09 13.28
CA TRP A 306 24.32 -11.03 12.44
C TRP A 306 24.66 -11.49 11.03
N LYS A 307 25.18 -12.73 10.88
CA LYS A 307 25.43 -13.33 9.55
C LYS A 307 24.16 -13.44 8.71
N GLN A 308 23.02 -13.75 9.33
CA GLN A 308 21.72 -13.73 8.65
C GLN A 308 21.32 -12.28 8.27
N GLY A 309 21.50 -11.32 9.17
CA GLY A 309 21.20 -9.91 8.92
C GLY A 309 22.04 -9.30 7.79
N ILE A 310 23.29 -9.75 7.58
CA ILE A 310 24.13 -9.32 6.45
C ILE A 310 23.47 -9.64 5.12
N VAL A 311 22.87 -10.82 4.98
CA VAL A 311 22.14 -11.23 3.74
C VAL A 311 20.97 -10.30 3.47
N LEU A 312 20.33 -9.80 4.52
CA LEU A 312 19.20 -8.86 4.47
C LEU A 312 19.63 -7.38 4.46
N LYS A 313 20.96 -7.13 4.42
CA LYS A 313 21.56 -5.78 4.40
C LYS A 313 21.20 -4.96 5.65
N ASP A 314 21.00 -5.61 6.82
CA ASP A 314 20.81 -4.92 8.10
C ASP A 314 22.10 -4.18 8.48
N PRO A 315 22.10 -2.84 8.55
CA PRO A 315 23.32 -2.05 8.74
C PRO A 315 23.95 -2.29 10.11
N ILE A 316 23.13 -2.54 11.15
CA ILE A 316 23.61 -2.85 12.49
C ILE A 316 24.28 -4.22 12.50
N ALA A 317 23.66 -5.21 11.86
CA ALA A 317 24.23 -6.56 11.79
C ALA A 317 25.57 -6.58 11.05
N ILE A 318 25.70 -5.83 9.96
CA ILE A 318 26.96 -5.69 9.21
C ILE A 318 28.06 -5.12 10.11
N ALA A 319 27.80 -3.98 10.73
CA ALA A 319 28.78 -3.29 11.58
C ALA A 319 29.21 -4.14 12.79
N GLU A 320 28.25 -4.76 13.48
CA GLU A 320 28.55 -5.54 14.68
C GLU A 320 29.24 -6.87 14.37
N PHE A 321 28.90 -7.52 13.24
CA PHE A 321 29.59 -8.73 12.79
C PHE A 321 31.07 -8.46 12.49
N GLU A 322 31.37 -7.36 11.79
CA GLU A 322 32.76 -6.97 11.48
C GLU A 322 33.57 -6.71 12.74
N LYS A 323 32.95 -6.12 13.73
CA LYS A 323 33.62 -5.79 15.02
C LYS A 323 33.85 -6.99 15.91
N ASN A 324 32.92 -7.95 15.96
CA ASN A 324 32.89 -8.96 17.02
C ASN A 324 33.11 -10.40 16.52
N CYS A 325 33.00 -10.69 15.22
CA CYS A 325 32.97 -12.06 14.72
C CYS A 325 34.13 -12.43 13.75
N LYS A 326 35.11 -11.57 13.63
CA LYS A 326 36.37 -11.84 12.92
C LYS A 326 37.37 -12.52 13.81
#